data_9ce279094fbfe5f42663cf6285511f80
#
_entry.id   9ce279094fbfe5f42663cf6285511f80
#
_cell.length_a   1.000
_cell.length_b   1.000
_cell.length_c   1.000
_cell.angle_alpha   90.00
_cell.angle_beta   90.00
_cell.angle_gamma   90.00
#
_symmetry.space_group_name_H-M   'P 1'
#
loop_
_entity.id
_entity.type
_entity.pdbx_description
1 polymer ?
#
loop_
_entity_poly.entity_id
_entity_poly.type
_entity_poly.pdbx_seq_one_letter_code
_entity_poly.pdbx_strand_id
1 'polypeptide(L)'
;MDLSARENIYLNGALLGYSKDFINEHFDEIVEFAEVEKFLDMPLKNYSSGMVSRIAFAIATVIVPEILVVDEVLSVGDFMFQKKCENRITQLIEEHGVTVLIVSHSNEQIARLCNKAIWIEKGHTRLIGDAHDVALVYGGLGGRTGSKQSEDYVFQALVNSTAVHDASKCRVIGADSTCATGAKLVFESFGAEKIHNFVLAVDNTHINAIVGNGLAGALHAPLLSTGGVDRLADSSRNVLFEMKPDAIYLLDISGVAPAVFDELKNLPWQPDVQKIGEDDTRTEFSKKVFKCGLDRSLWGSSLAYIDFSDNAEAFAAAPFCYKHGIPVLMPEVSEDGSGMVEECAKAINARTVYEFGDNGVNAVETTNLNDSCHITCIGSSGRADSCFEISRYVYEDFDQLGPSGFVCFTSLNNFQWPELQTCGSYCSMISAPLFLMDDRSLDNESRCLSFLNDNKDNIESILIIGDKNGLDTLDQQLLASALA
;
A
#
# COMPACT_ATOMS: atom_id res chain seq x y z
N MET A 1 28.25 34.26 -26.01
CA MET A 1 27.42 34.88 -24.95
C MET A 1 28.09 36.09 -24.30
N ASP A 2 28.70 36.91 -25.11
CA ASP A 2 29.37 38.14 -24.67
C ASP A 2 28.44 39.36 -24.63
N LEU A 3 27.21 39.21 -25.17
CA LEU A 3 26.18 40.24 -25.16
C LEU A 3 25.54 40.36 -23.75
N SER A 4 25.21 41.60 -23.40
CA SER A 4 24.44 41.90 -22.19
C SER A 4 22.98 41.40 -22.27
N ALA A 5 22.30 41.36 -21.15
CA ALA A 5 20.87 41.01 -21.13
C ALA A 5 20.05 41.98 -21.99
N ARG A 6 20.34 43.27 -21.92
CA ARG A 6 19.73 44.31 -22.77
C ARG A 6 19.90 44.00 -24.26
N GLU A 7 21.12 43.72 -24.70
CA GLU A 7 21.40 43.40 -26.09
C GLU A 7 20.72 42.09 -26.53
N ASN A 8 20.62 41.13 -25.64
CA ASN A 8 19.92 39.86 -25.92
C ASN A 8 18.41 40.04 -26.07
N ILE A 9 17.77 40.93 -25.32
CA ILE A 9 16.36 41.24 -25.47
C ILE A 9 16.11 41.77 -26.90
N TYR A 10 16.91 42.72 -27.35
CA TYR A 10 16.78 43.24 -28.72
C TYR A 10 17.11 42.23 -29.80
N LEU A 11 18.17 41.43 -29.60
CA LEU A 11 18.59 40.41 -30.54
C LEU A 11 17.51 39.32 -30.71
N ASN A 12 17.02 38.76 -29.60
CA ASN A 12 15.99 37.74 -29.66
C ASN A 12 14.67 38.27 -30.20
N GLY A 13 14.28 39.49 -29.83
CA GLY A 13 13.10 40.15 -30.40
C GLY A 13 13.23 40.30 -31.92
N ALA A 14 14.40 40.74 -32.42
CA ALA A 14 14.66 40.86 -33.87
C ALA A 14 14.67 39.48 -34.57
N LEU A 15 15.19 38.41 -33.92
CA LEU A 15 15.15 37.04 -34.45
C LEU A 15 13.70 36.51 -34.55
N LEU A 16 12.83 36.95 -33.66
CA LEU A 16 11.40 36.62 -33.67
C LEU A 16 10.61 37.49 -34.66
N GLY A 17 11.28 38.43 -35.36
CA GLY A 17 10.67 39.25 -36.41
C GLY A 17 10.06 40.57 -35.91
N TYR A 18 10.30 40.97 -34.65
CA TYR A 18 9.76 42.20 -34.09
C TYR A 18 10.62 43.45 -34.41
N SER A 19 9.96 44.58 -34.62
CA SER A 19 10.66 45.86 -34.84
C SER A 19 11.30 46.35 -33.54
N LYS A 20 12.34 47.20 -33.68
CA LYS A 20 13.00 47.80 -32.52
C LYS A 20 12.03 48.66 -31.69
N ASP A 21 11.09 49.36 -32.34
CA ASP A 21 10.11 50.22 -31.67
C ASP A 21 9.15 49.38 -30.85
N PHE A 22 8.70 48.25 -31.37
CA PHE A 22 7.87 47.28 -30.64
C PHE A 22 8.59 46.73 -29.41
N ILE A 23 9.88 46.38 -29.53
CA ILE A 23 10.66 45.89 -28.38
C ILE A 23 10.84 47.00 -27.35
N ASN A 24 11.02 48.27 -27.77
CA ASN A 24 11.11 49.39 -26.85
C ASN A 24 9.83 49.58 -26.02
N GLU A 25 8.66 49.39 -26.62
CA GLU A 25 7.36 49.49 -25.93
C GLU A 25 7.20 48.42 -24.84
N HIS A 26 7.76 47.24 -25.06
CA HIS A 26 7.63 46.11 -24.10
C HIS A 26 8.88 45.86 -23.26
N PHE A 27 9.91 46.67 -23.42
CA PHE A 27 11.21 46.45 -22.78
C PHE A 27 11.13 46.38 -21.24
N ASP A 28 10.44 47.36 -20.64
CA ASP A 28 10.32 47.47 -19.20
C ASP A 28 9.50 46.27 -18.64
N GLU A 29 8.46 45.84 -19.35
CA GLU A 29 7.65 44.67 -18.96
C GLU A 29 8.48 43.36 -19.00
N ILE A 30 9.33 43.20 -20.03
CA ILE A 30 10.23 42.04 -20.13
C ILE A 30 11.20 42.02 -18.95
N VAL A 31 11.80 43.16 -18.63
CA VAL A 31 12.78 43.29 -17.55
C VAL A 31 12.17 43.03 -16.19
N GLU A 32 11.00 43.62 -15.92
CA GLU A 32 10.24 43.43 -14.69
C GLU A 32 9.79 41.99 -14.53
N PHE A 33 9.33 41.38 -15.62
CA PHE A 33 8.94 39.95 -15.56
C PHE A 33 10.12 39.04 -15.23
N ALA A 34 11.29 39.31 -15.88
CA ALA A 34 12.50 38.51 -15.64
C ALA A 34 13.20 38.79 -14.30
N GLU A 35 12.87 39.91 -13.64
CA GLU A 35 13.47 40.34 -12.36
C GLU A 35 14.99 40.55 -12.49
N VAL A 36 15.45 41.16 -13.56
CA VAL A 36 16.89 41.31 -13.88
C VAL A 36 17.34 42.76 -13.99
N GLU A 37 16.60 43.72 -13.49
CA GLU A 37 16.85 45.18 -13.61
C GLU A 37 18.29 45.56 -13.22
N LYS A 38 18.80 44.98 -12.14
CA LYS A 38 20.13 45.27 -11.59
C LYS A 38 21.28 44.68 -12.41
N PHE A 39 20.97 43.79 -13.34
CA PHE A 39 21.94 43.03 -14.10
C PHE A 39 21.92 43.28 -15.61
N LEU A 40 21.07 44.19 -16.11
CA LEU A 40 20.78 44.41 -17.51
C LEU A 40 22.00 44.62 -18.42
N ASP A 41 23.01 45.31 -17.94
CA ASP A 41 24.21 45.63 -18.70
C ASP A 41 25.36 44.63 -18.45
N MET A 42 25.10 43.57 -17.65
CA MET A 42 26.05 42.48 -17.44
C MET A 42 25.95 41.44 -18.57
N PRO A 43 27.08 40.94 -19.10
CA PRO A 43 27.09 39.88 -20.09
C PRO A 43 26.40 38.62 -19.60
N LEU A 44 25.58 37.96 -20.45
CA LEU A 44 24.84 36.71 -20.07
C LEU A 44 25.74 35.56 -19.66
N LYS A 45 27.01 35.52 -20.06
CA LYS A 45 27.97 34.52 -19.58
C LYS A 45 28.19 34.55 -18.08
N ASN A 46 27.88 35.66 -17.42
CA ASN A 46 27.99 35.85 -15.96
C ASN A 46 26.67 35.61 -15.24
N TYR A 47 25.60 35.25 -15.95
CA TYR A 47 24.30 34.90 -15.39
C TYR A 47 24.27 33.45 -14.94
N SER A 48 23.49 33.16 -13.92
CA SER A 48 23.10 31.79 -13.60
C SER A 48 22.17 31.22 -14.69
N SER A 49 22.11 29.89 -14.83
CA SER A 49 21.18 29.25 -15.77
C SER A 49 19.73 29.68 -15.52
N GLY A 50 19.33 29.87 -14.26
CA GLY A 50 18.01 30.38 -13.88
C GLY A 50 17.76 31.81 -14.40
N MET A 51 18.72 32.72 -14.28
CA MET A 51 18.58 34.10 -14.80
C MET A 51 18.48 34.12 -16.31
N VAL A 52 19.23 33.27 -17.01
CA VAL A 52 19.14 33.16 -18.48
C VAL A 52 17.76 32.69 -18.91
N SER A 53 17.24 31.65 -18.24
CA SER A 53 15.89 31.11 -18.51
C SER A 53 14.78 32.11 -18.20
N ARG A 54 14.92 32.94 -17.17
CA ARG A 54 13.97 34.00 -16.83
C ARG A 54 13.85 35.02 -17.96
N ILE A 55 14.98 35.49 -18.51
CA ILE A 55 14.99 36.42 -19.66
C ILE A 55 14.38 35.77 -20.88
N ALA A 56 14.79 34.54 -21.21
CA ALA A 56 14.30 33.83 -22.40
C ALA A 56 12.77 33.65 -22.32
N PHE A 57 12.25 33.25 -21.16
CA PHE A 57 10.81 33.09 -20.93
C PHE A 57 10.07 34.43 -21.02
N ALA A 58 10.61 35.49 -20.40
CA ALA A 58 10.01 36.84 -20.46
C ALA A 58 9.88 37.33 -21.91
N ILE A 59 10.93 37.22 -22.73
CA ILE A 59 10.90 37.63 -24.14
C ILE A 59 9.84 36.83 -24.91
N ALA A 60 9.77 35.50 -24.68
CA ALA A 60 8.84 34.63 -25.39
C ALA A 60 7.37 34.83 -25.01
N THR A 61 7.07 35.37 -23.81
CA THR A 61 5.71 35.41 -23.25
C THR A 61 5.13 36.84 -23.13
N VAL A 62 5.96 37.87 -23.02
CA VAL A 62 5.48 39.27 -23.03
C VAL A 62 4.90 39.61 -24.39
N ILE A 63 5.51 39.12 -25.45
CA ILE A 63 5.01 39.22 -26.79
C ILE A 63 4.05 38.06 -27.02
N VAL A 64 2.76 38.34 -27.16
CA VAL A 64 1.71 37.35 -27.34
C VAL A 64 1.87 36.60 -28.66
N PRO A 65 2.40 35.37 -28.72
CA PRO A 65 2.53 34.60 -29.95
C PRO A 65 1.20 33.88 -30.29
N GLU A 66 1.03 33.46 -31.55
CA GLU A 66 -0.09 32.56 -31.90
C GLU A 66 0.12 31.13 -31.32
N ILE A 67 1.39 30.69 -31.33
CA ILE A 67 1.81 29.36 -30.81
C ILE A 67 3.03 29.57 -29.91
N LEU A 68 2.96 29.07 -28.68
CA LEU A 68 4.07 29.05 -27.73
C LEU A 68 4.52 27.60 -27.49
N VAL A 69 5.82 27.35 -27.73
CA VAL A 69 6.43 26.03 -27.38
C VAL A 69 7.29 26.19 -26.13
N VAL A 70 7.00 25.41 -25.10
CA VAL A 70 7.68 25.44 -23.82
C VAL A 70 8.31 24.05 -23.58
N ASP A 71 9.64 24.01 -23.59
CA ASP A 71 10.42 22.79 -23.43
C ASP A 71 11.19 22.85 -22.10
N GLU A 72 10.71 22.13 -21.06
CA GLU A 72 11.29 22.00 -19.70
C GLU A 72 11.54 23.32 -18.94
N VAL A 73 11.26 24.48 -19.53
CA VAL A 73 11.58 25.81 -18.95
C VAL A 73 10.79 26.07 -17.65
N LEU A 74 9.64 25.45 -17.48
CA LEU A 74 8.81 25.62 -16.27
C LEU A 74 9.41 24.95 -15.02
N SER A 75 10.41 24.10 -15.21
CA SER A 75 11.14 23.45 -14.10
C SER A 75 12.33 24.27 -13.61
N VAL A 76 12.65 25.39 -14.29
CA VAL A 76 13.83 26.21 -14.00
C VAL A 76 13.49 27.42 -13.14
N GLY A 77 14.35 27.73 -12.17
CA GLY A 77 14.18 28.84 -11.24
C GLY A 77 13.66 28.38 -9.87
N ASP A 78 13.36 29.35 -9.01
CA ASP A 78 12.74 29.09 -7.72
C ASP A 78 11.21 28.90 -7.87
N PHE A 79 10.60 28.36 -6.82
CA PHE A 79 9.16 28.04 -6.79
C PHE A 79 8.27 29.25 -7.13
N MET A 80 8.64 30.46 -6.66
CA MET A 80 7.85 31.68 -6.91
C MET A 80 7.87 32.06 -8.38
N PHE A 81 9.03 31.93 -9.03
CA PHE A 81 9.16 32.22 -10.46
C PHE A 81 8.45 31.16 -11.32
N GLN A 82 8.54 29.88 -10.95
CA GLN A 82 7.78 28.81 -11.62
C GLN A 82 6.28 29.12 -11.61
N LYS A 83 5.72 29.50 -10.45
CA LYS A 83 4.32 29.89 -10.35
C LYS A 83 3.97 31.12 -11.17
N LYS A 84 4.88 32.10 -11.26
CA LYS A 84 4.73 33.30 -12.11
C LYS A 84 4.66 32.91 -13.60
N CYS A 85 5.51 31.99 -14.04
CA CYS A 85 5.49 31.46 -15.42
C CYS A 85 4.20 30.70 -15.71
N GLU A 86 3.73 29.83 -14.80
CA GLU A 86 2.47 29.12 -14.96
C GLU A 86 1.28 30.07 -15.08
N ASN A 87 1.19 31.06 -14.21
CA ASN A 87 0.14 32.09 -14.27
C ASN A 87 0.18 32.86 -15.61
N ARG A 88 1.38 33.17 -16.12
CA ARG A 88 1.51 33.84 -17.43
C ARG A 88 1.04 32.95 -18.57
N ILE A 89 1.35 31.65 -18.56
CA ILE A 89 0.86 30.69 -19.54
C ILE A 89 -0.66 30.61 -19.50
N THR A 90 -1.25 30.48 -18.32
CA THR A 90 -2.70 30.44 -18.14
C THR A 90 -3.34 31.71 -18.70
N GLN A 91 -2.78 32.89 -18.41
CA GLN A 91 -3.25 34.15 -18.95
C GLN A 91 -3.17 34.20 -20.50
N LEU A 92 -2.07 33.73 -21.09
CA LEU A 92 -1.92 33.66 -22.53
C LEU A 92 -2.97 32.77 -23.20
N ILE A 93 -3.31 31.63 -22.55
CA ILE A 93 -4.33 30.71 -23.03
C ILE A 93 -5.74 31.32 -22.89
N GLU A 94 -6.09 31.82 -21.70
CA GLU A 94 -7.45 32.24 -21.36
C GLU A 94 -7.81 33.61 -21.96
N GLU A 95 -6.88 34.59 -21.92
CA GLU A 95 -7.18 35.95 -22.32
C GLU A 95 -6.82 36.22 -23.82
N HIS A 96 -5.81 35.51 -24.35
CA HIS A 96 -5.30 35.77 -25.69
C HIS A 96 -5.52 34.62 -26.67
N GLY A 97 -6.02 33.46 -26.23
CA GLY A 97 -6.29 32.31 -27.10
C GLY A 97 -5.03 31.67 -27.70
N VAL A 98 -3.87 31.82 -27.05
CA VAL A 98 -2.60 31.26 -27.51
C VAL A 98 -2.63 29.74 -27.46
N THR A 99 -2.19 29.07 -28.51
CA THR A 99 -1.96 27.63 -28.50
C THR A 99 -0.61 27.33 -27.84
N VAL A 100 -0.61 26.60 -26.72
CA VAL A 100 0.62 26.27 -25.98
C VAL A 100 0.94 24.78 -26.09
N LEU A 101 2.17 24.46 -26.49
CA LEU A 101 2.74 23.13 -26.50
C LEU A 101 3.76 23.03 -25.38
N ILE A 102 3.48 22.17 -24.38
CA ILE A 102 4.36 21.98 -23.22
C ILE A 102 5.02 20.61 -23.31
N VAL A 103 6.35 20.57 -23.21
CA VAL A 103 7.13 19.35 -22.99
C VAL A 103 7.64 19.39 -21.55
N SER A 104 7.25 18.41 -20.74
CA SER A 104 7.61 18.35 -19.33
C SER A 104 7.72 16.90 -18.84
N HIS A 105 8.57 16.68 -17.84
CA HIS A 105 8.63 15.45 -17.06
C HIS A 105 7.68 15.47 -15.86
N SER A 106 7.02 16.60 -15.58
CA SER A 106 6.08 16.74 -14.46
C SER A 106 4.65 16.40 -14.88
N ASN A 107 4.18 15.23 -14.47
CA ASN A 107 2.80 14.81 -14.69
C ASN A 107 1.78 15.80 -14.11
N GLU A 108 2.09 16.36 -12.94
CA GLU A 108 1.24 17.34 -12.27
C GLU A 108 1.10 18.63 -13.08
N GLN A 109 2.19 19.13 -13.69
CA GLN A 109 2.15 20.30 -14.57
C GLN A 109 1.32 20.02 -15.84
N ILE A 110 1.52 18.85 -16.47
CA ILE A 110 0.76 18.47 -17.67
C ILE A 110 -0.74 18.37 -17.32
N ALA A 111 -1.09 17.68 -16.26
CA ALA A 111 -2.50 17.51 -15.84
C ALA A 111 -3.17 18.86 -15.51
N ARG A 112 -2.43 19.84 -14.97
CA ARG A 112 -2.96 21.12 -14.53
C ARG A 112 -3.04 22.17 -15.65
N LEU A 113 -2.04 22.21 -16.51
CA LEU A 113 -1.90 23.31 -17.52
C LEU A 113 -2.43 22.94 -18.91
N CYS A 114 -2.54 21.66 -19.22
CA CYS A 114 -2.93 21.19 -20.54
C CYS A 114 -4.36 20.62 -20.52
N ASN A 115 -5.07 20.79 -21.64
CA ASN A 115 -6.35 20.12 -21.86
C ASN A 115 -6.19 18.79 -22.60
N LYS A 116 -5.08 18.60 -23.32
CA LYS A 116 -4.73 17.34 -23.99
C LYS A 116 -3.26 17.03 -23.80
N ALA A 117 -2.93 15.75 -23.74
CA ALA A 117 -1.55 15.28 -23.70
C ALA A 117 -1.30 14.16 -24.71
N ILE A 118 -0.03 14.04 -25.08
CA ILE A 118 0.49 12.97 -25.92
C ILE A 118 1.65 12.32 -25.18
N TRP A 119 1.55 11.03 -24.89
CA TRP A 119 2.68 10.26 -24.41
C TRP A 119 3.47 9.71 -25.59
N ILE A 120 4.73 10.12 -25.66
CA ILE A 120 5.69 9.65 -26.67
C ILE A 120 6.73 8.76 -25.98
N GLU A 121 6.86 7.53 -26.42
CA GLU A 121 7.85 6.58 -25.93
C GLU A 121 8.72 6.07 -27.09
N LYS A 122 10.05 6.22 -26.98
CA LYS A 122 11.02 5.79 -28.01
C LYS A 122 10.67 6.26 -29.42
N GLY A 123 10.12 7.47 -29.53
CA GLY A 123 9.74 8.08 -30.80
C GLY A 123 8.37 7.65 -31.36
N HIS A 124 7.62 6.84 -30.63
CA HIS A 124 6.27 6.42 -31.00
C HIS A 124 5.23 6.97 -30.02
N THR A 125 4.08 7.36 -30.56
CA THR A 125 2.94 7.77 -29.73
C THR A 125 2.34 6.53 -29.08
N ARG A 126 2.27 6.52 -27.74
CA ARG A 126 1.69 5.44 -26.94
C ARG A 126 0.25 5.71 -26.53
N LEU A 127 -0.04 6.97 -26.16
CA LEU A 127 -1.39 7.41 -25.78
C LEU A 127 -1.60 8.88 -26.14
N ILE A 128 -2.82 9.21 -26.58
CA ILE A 128 -3.28 10.58 -26.78
C ILE A 128 -4.66 10.71 -26.16
N GLY A 129 -4.89 11.74 -25.38
CA GLY A 129 -6.19 11.97 -24.77
C GLY A 129 -6.28 13.22 -23.92
N ASP A 130 -7.21 13.20 -22.99
CA ASP A 130 -7.29 14.21 -21.94
C ASP A 130 -5.98 14.24 -21.14
N ALA A 131 -5.54 15.44 -20.75
CA ALA A 131 -4.22 15.59 -20.14
C ALA A 131 -4.15 14.94 -18.75
N HIS A 132 -5.23 15.00 -17.99
CA HIS A 132 -5.30 14.35 -16.68
C HIS A 132 -5.23 12.82 -16.82
N ASP A 133 -5.99 12.25 -17.75
CA ASP A 133 -6.04 10.80 -18.00
C ASP A 133 -4.68 10.28 -18.49
N VAL A 134 -4.08 10.95 -19.46
CA VAL A 134 -2.74 10.56 -19.98
C VAL A 134 -1.68 10.67 -18.89
N ALA A 135 -1.69 11.74 -18.08
CA ALA A 135 -0.75 11.92 -16.98
C ALA A 135 -0.92 10.84 -15.90
N LEU A 136 -2.16 10.44 -15.62
CA LEU A 136 -2.51 9.37 -14.68
C LEU A 136 -1.97 8.01 -15.15
N VAL A 137 -2.22 7.65 -16.42
CA VAL A 137 -1.72 6.39 -17.00
C VAL A 137 -0.19 6.37 -17.06
N TYR A 138 0.44 7.50 -17.46
CA TYR A 138 1.90 7.62 -17.48
C TYR A 138 2.51 7.49 -16.09
N GLY A 139 1.93 8.16 -15.08
CA GLY A 139 2.35 8.10 -13.69
C GLY A 139 2.17 6.71 -13.09
N GLY A 140 1.07 6.04 -13.41
CA GLY A 140 0.75 4.70 -12.92
C GLY A 140 1.72 3.61 -13.39
N LEU A 141 2.31 3.77 -14.58
CA LEU A 141 3.35 2.85 -15.05
C LEU A 141 4.76 3.28 -14.62
N GLY A 142 4.93 4.53 -14.25
CA GLY A 142 6.24 5.10 -13.90
C GLY A 142 6.83 4.50 -12.63
N GLY A 143 8.08 3.99 -12.71
CA GLY A 143 8.78 3.43 -11.57
C GLY A 143 8.41 2.00 -11.18
N ARG A 144 7.42 1.40 -11.83
CA ARG A 144 7.03 -0.02 -11.67
C ARG A 144 7.83 -0.90 -12.62
N THR A 145 8.10 -2.13 -12.20
CA THR A 145 8.86 -3.11 -12.97
C THR A 145 8.06 -4.38 -13.20
N GLY A 146 8.28 -5.03 -14.33
CA GLY A 146 7.60 -6.28 -14.66
C GLY A 146 7.87 -6.74 -16.09
N SER A 147 7.24 -7.84 -16.48
CA SER A 147 7.28 -8.34 -17.85
C SER A 147 6.53 -7.41 -18.80
N LYS A 148 6.87 -7.46 -20.10
CA LYS A 148 6.17 -6.66 -21.11
C LYS A 148 4.68 -7.02 -21.20
N GLN A 149 4.33 -8.27 -20.98
CA GLN A 149 2.95 -8.74 -20.99
C GLN A 149 2.15 -8.09 -19.84
N SER A 150 2.72 -8.04 -18.63
CA SER A 150 2.10 -7.43 -17.46
C SER A 150 1.99 -5.92 -17.62
N GLU A 151 3.03 -5.28 -18.16
CA GLU A 151 3.00 -3.85 -18.48
C GLU A 151 1.86 -3.51 -19.46
N ASP A 152 1.71 -4.28 -20.54
CA ASP A 152 0.64 -4.06 -21.52
C ASP A 152 -0.75 -4.31 -20.90
N TYR A 153 -0.89 -5.31 -20.00
CA TYR A 153 -2.13 -5.57 -19.28
C TYR A 153 -2.51 -4.42 -18.35
N VAL A 154 -1.59 -3.99 -17.49
CA VAL A 154 -1.80 -2.86 -16.56
C VAL A 154 -2.05 -1.56 -17.30
N PHE A 155 -1.33 -1.32 -18.42
CA PHE A 155 -1.58 -0.18 -19.29
C PHE A 155 -3.04 -0.14 -19.78
N GLN A 156 -3.58 -1.27 -20.28
CA GLN A 156 -4.97 -1.34 -20.72
C GLN A 156 -5.96 -1.15 -19.57
N ALA A 157 -5.66 -1.73 -18.41
CA ALA A 157 -6.47 -1.55 -17.19
C ALA A 157 -6.51 -0.07 -16.76
N LEU A 158 -5.36 0.63 -16.78
CA LEU A 158 -5.27 2.06 -16.49
C LEU A 158 -6.06 2.90 -17.49
N VAL A 159 -5.94 2.65 -18.79
CA VAL A 159 -6.71 3.34 -19.83
C VAL A 159 -8.22 3.11 -19.63
N ASN A 160 -8.62 1.89 -19.30
CA ASN A 160 -10.03 1.59 -19.03
C ASN A 160 -10.52 2.26 -17.74
N SER A 161 -9.68 2.35 -16.70
CA SER A 161 -10.05 2.96 -15.42
C SER A 161 -10.35 4.45 -15.52
N THR A 162 -9.75 5.17 -16.47
CA THR A 162 -10.06 6.60 -16.72
C THR A 162 -11.49 6.81 -17.24
N ALA A 163 -12.10 5.79 -17.83
CA ALA A 163 -13.50 5.82 -18.29
C ALA A 163 -14.49 5.39 -17.21
N VAL A 164 -14.04 4.78 -16.12
CA VAL A 164 -14.89 4.27 -15.03
C VAL A 164 -14.84 5.26 -13.86
N HIS A 165 -15.96 5.98 -13.64
CA HIS A 165 -16.07 6.93 -12.53
C HIS A 165 -16.75 6.33 -11.28
N ASP A 166 -17.10 5.04 -11.32
CA ASP A 166 -17.80 4.37 -10.21
C ASP A 166 -16.84 3.58 -9.31
N ALA A 167 -16.38 4.24 -8.24
CA ALA A 167 -15.61 3.61 -7.18
C ALA A 167 -16.49 2.96 -6.09
N SER A 168 -17.82 2.83 -6.30
CA SER A 168 -18.75 2.32 -5.29
C SER A 168 -18.46 0.88 -4.85
N LYS A 169 -17.81 0.10 -5.70
CA LYS A 169 -17.38 -1.28 -5.40
C LYS A 169 -16.08 -1.36 -4.59
N CYS A 170 -15.44 -0.23 -4.28
CA CYS A 170 -14.20 -0.18 -3.52
C CYS A 170 -14.37 0.71 -2.28
N ARG A 171 -14.13 0.14 -1.09
CA ARG A 171 -14.25 0.86 0.19
C ARG A 171 -12.93 0.81 0.94
N VAL A 172 -12.41 1.98 1.33
CA VAL A 172 -11.23 2.08 2.18
C VAL A 172 -11.63 2.01 3.66
N ILE A 173 -10.98 1.12 4.40
CA ILE A 173 -11.12 0.98 5.85
C ILE A 173 -9.81 1.43 6.48
N GLY A 174 -9.80 2.66 6.94
CA GLY A 174 -8.66 3.28 7.61
C GLY A 174 -9.11 4.28 8.66
N ALA A 175 -8.18 4.72 9.48
CA ALA A 175 -8.35 5.75 10.49
C ALA A 175 -7.08 6.60 10.60
N ASP A 176 -7.04 7.57 11.52
CA ASP A 176 -5.92 8.51 11.68
C ASP A 176 -4.61 7.85 12.14
N SER A 177 -4.68 6.62 12.62
CA SER A 177 -3.52 5.82 12.99
C SER A 177 -3.78 4.33 12.76
N THR A 178 -2.69 3.55 12.63
CA THR A 178 -2.74 2.09 12.42
C THR A 178 -3.47 1.36 13.56
N CYS A 179 -3.24 1.77 14.82
CA CYS A 179 -3.96 1.22 15.98
C CYS A 179 -5.46 1.57 15.96
N ALA A 180 -5.81 2.78 15.50
CA ALA A 180 -7.21 3.17 15.36
C ALA A 180 -7.87 2.42 14.20
N THR A 181 -7.14 2.13 13.11
CA THR A 181 -7.61 1.25 12.03
C THR A 181 -7.89 -0.15 12.56
N GLY A 182 -6.97 -0.77 13.32
CA GLY A 182 -7.19 -2.05 13.96
C GLY A 182 -8.43 -2.05 14.88
N ALA A 183 -8.59 -1.02 15.71
CA ALA A 183 -9.77 -0.87 16.57
C ALA A 183 -11.07 -0.80 15.76
N LYS A 184 -11.09 -0.06 14.65
CA LYS A 184 -12.22 0.03 13.73
C LYS A 184 -12.56 -1.33 13.11
N LEU A 185 -11.55 -2.10 12.68
CA LEU A 185 -11.74 -3.45 12.17
C LEU A 185 -12.40 -4.37 13.20
N VAL A 186 -11.98 -4.31 14.47
CA VAL A 186 -12.61 -5.08 15.55
C VAL A 186 -14.07 -4.67 15.74
N PHE A 187 -14.39 -3.38 15.78
CA PHE A 187 -15.79 -2.94 15.91
C PHE A 187 -16.66 -3.34 14.72
N GLU A 188 -16.13 -3.27 13.49
CA GLU A 188 -16.88 -3.68 12.29
C GLU A 188 -17.14 -5.19 12.25
N SER A 189 -16.21 -6.02 12.75
CA SER A 189 -16.33 -7.49 12.68
C SER A 189 -17.09 -8.11 13.85
N PHE A 190 -16.93 -7.57 15.05
CA PHE A 190 -17.54 -8.14 16.28
C PHE A 190 -18.73 -7.33 16.79
N GLY A 191 -18.89 -6.07 16.37
CA GLY A 191 -20.06 -5.26 16.61
C GLY A 191 -20.53 -5.21 18.05
N ALA A 192 -21.83 -5.54 18.24
CA ALA A 192 -22.49 -5.55 19.55
C ALA A 192 -22.53 -6.95 20.21
N GLU A 193 -21.80 -7.93 19.69
CA GLU A 193 -21.74 -9.25 20.28
C GLU A 193 -21.03 -9.22 21.64
N LYS A 194 -21.49 -10.08 22.56
CA LYS A 194 -20.79 -10.24 23.81
C LYS A 194 -19.51 -11.04 23.61
N ILE A 195 -18.37 -10.38 23.82
CA ILE A 195 -17.05 -10.99 23.69
C ILE A 195 -16.64 -11.59 25.03
N HIS A 196 -16.42 -12.91 25.08
CA HIS A 196 -15.95 -13.59 26.27
C HIS A 196 -14.42 -13.61 26.37
N ASN A 197 -13.75 -13.79 25.26
CA ASN A 197 -12.29 -13.86 25.18
C ASN A 197 -11.76 -12.72 24.29
N PHE A 198 -10.58 -12.22 24.60
CA PHE A 198 -9.89 -11.22 23.82
C PHE A 198 -8.40 -11.55 23.73
N VAL A 199 -7.82 -11.46 22.54
CA VAL A 199 -6.39 -11.68 22.33
C VAL A 199 -5.73 -10.34 22.02
N LEU A 200 -4.73 -9.97 22.81
CA LEU A 200 -3.91 -8.79 22.62
C LEU A 200 -2.50 -9.20 22.24
N ALA A 201 -2.00 -8.66 21.13
CA ALA A 201 -0.62 -8.82 20.68
C ALA A 201 0.20 -7.59 21.06
N VAL A 202 1.27 -7.76 21.81
CA VAL A 202 2.18 -6.65 22.15
C VAL A 202 2.85 -6.12 20.89
N ASP A 203 2.83 -4.81 20.72
CA ASP A 203 3.27 -4.10 19.51
C ASP A 203 4.78 -3.83 19.50
N ASN A 204 5.57 -4.87 19.70
CA ASN A 204 7.03 -4.83 19.55
C ASN A 204 7.52 -5.79 18.47
N THR A 205 6.65 -6.73 18.06
CA THR A 205 6.91 -7.68 16.98
C THR A 205 5.59 -8.22 16.42
N HIS A 206 5.57 -8.50 15.13
CA HIS A 206 4.43 -9.09 14.45
C HIS A 206 4.21 -10.58 14.79
N ILE A 207 5.22 -11.25 15.34
CA ILE A 207 5.15 -12.68 15.71
C ILE A 207 4.03 -12.95 16.70
N ASN A 208 3.82 -12.04 17.66
CA ASN A 208 2.73 -12.16 18.63
C ASN A 208 1.36 -12.34 17.96
N ALA A 209 1.06 -11.54 16.97
CA ALA A 209 -0.21 -11.61 16.26
C ALA A 209 -0.29 -12.80 15.30
N ILE A 210 0.79 -13.09 14.59
CA ILE A 210 0.82 -14.21 13.63
C ILE A 210 0.53 -15.51 14.33
N VAL A 211 1.30 -15.82 15.38
CA VAL A 211 1.08 -17.04 16.19
C VAL A 211 -0.25 -17.00 16.92
N GLY A 212 -0.69 -15.80 17.31
CA GLY A 212 -1.96 -15.57 18.01
C GLY A 212 -3.21 -15.79 17.18
N ASN A 213 -3.15 -15.72 15.83
CA ASN A 213 -4.34 -15.82 14.98
C ASN A 213 -5.10 -17.14 15.18
N GLY A 214 -4.40 -18.26 15.22
CA GLY A 214 -5.03 -19.55 15.44
C GLY A 214 -5.71 -19.65 16.82
N LEU A 215 -5.06 -19.14 17.87
CA LEU A 215 -5.64 -19.09 19.22
C LEU A 215 -6.87 -18.19 19.27
N ALA A 216 -6.79 -17.00 18.67
CA ALA A 216 -7.91 -16.08 18.61
C ALA A 216 -9.11 -16.70 17.86
N GLY A 217 -8.86 -17.37 16.74
CA GLY A 217 -9.89 -18.08 15.98
C GLY A 217 -10.55 -19.20 16.78
N ALA A 218 -9.75 -20.04 17.43
CA ALA A 218 -10.26 -21.15 18.27
C ALA A 218 -11.06 -20.67 19.51
N LEU A 219 -10.76 -19.45 19.99
CA LEU A 219 -11.48 -18.79 21.08
C LEU A 219 -12.67 -17.94 20.60
N HIS A 220 -12.91 -17.79 19.30
CA HIS A 220 -13.83 -16.80 18.70
C HIS A 220 -13.61 -15.40 19.28
N ALA A 221 -12.36 -14.99 19.37
CA ALA A 221 -11.91 -13.77 20.04
C ALA A 221 -11.38 -12.74 19.03
N PRO A 222 -11.64 -11.44 19.22
CA PRO A 222 -10.90 -10.41 18.50
C PRO A 222 -9.40 -10.54 18.79
N LEU A 223 -8.57 -10.27 17.77
CA LEU A 223 -7.14 -10.08 17.94
C LEU A 223 -6.81 -8.62 17.61
N LEU A 224 -6.13 -7.95 18.54
CA LEU A 224 -5.81 -6.53 18.42
C LEU A 224 -4.40 -6.25 18.95
N SER A 225 -3.70 -5.28 18.35
CA SER A 225 -2.43 -4.76 18.87
C SER A 225 -2.65 -3.98 20.17
N THR A 226 -1.69 -4.08 21.10
CA THR A 226 -1.64 -3.17 22.28
C THR A 226 -1.39 -1.72 21.88
N GLY A 227 -0.75 -1.48 20.70
CA GLY A 227 -0.34 -0.19 20.23
C GLY A 227 0.85 0.42 20.97
N GLY A 228 1.47 -0.34 21.86
CA GLY A 228 2.67 0.04 22.60
C GLY A 228 3.07 -1.01 23.63
N VAL A 229 4.27 -0.83 24.20
CA VAL A 229 4.84 -1.76 25.22
C VAL A 229 4.72 -1.20 26.65
N ASP A 230 4.68 0.12 26.82
CA ASP A 230 4.63 0.77 28.12
C ASP A 230 3.19 0.99 28.62
N ARG A 231 2.24 1.09 27.69
CA ARG A 231 0.81 1.28 27.95
C ARG A 231 -0.02 0.87 26.76
N LEU A 232 -1.30 0.62 26.98
CA LEU A 232 -2.26 0.44 25.88
C LEU A 232 -2.45 1.75 25.11
N ALA A 233 -2.51 1.67 23.77
CA ALA A 233 -3.00 2.78 22.96
C ALA A 233 -4.45 3.12 23.34
N ASP A 234 -4.83 4.39 23.25
CA ASP A 234 -6.18 4.83 23.63
C ASP A 234 -7.26 4.13 22.78
N SER A 235 -6.99 3.89 21.49
CA SER A 235 -7.89 3.13 20.63
C SER A 235 -8.09 1.69 21.11
N SER A 236 -7.03 0.98 21.46
CA SER A 236 -7.09 -0.40 21.97
C SER A 236 -7.76 -0.47 23.35
N ARG A 237 -7.48 0.51 24.21
CA ARG A 237 -8.16 0.65 25.51
C ARG A 237 -9.67 0.86 25.33
N ASN A 238 -10.10 1.74 24.40
CA ASN A 238 -11.52 1.99 24.14
C ASN A 238 -12.25 0.73 23.68
N VAL A 239 -11.64 -0.08 22.80
CA VAL A 239 -12.23 -1.37 22.39
C VAL A 239 -12.49 -2.26 23.61
N LEU A 240 -11.50 -2.40 24.52
CA LEU A 240 -11.67 -3.22 25.73
C LEU A 240 -12.76 -2.67 26.64
N PHE A 241 -12.86 -1.35 26.81
CA PHE A 241 -13.89 -0.72 27.65
C PHE A 241 -15.31 -0.89 27.10
N GLU A 242 -15.47 -0.95 25.77
CA GLU A 242 -16.76 -1.23 25.13
C GLU A 242 -17.12 -2.71 25.21
N MET A 243 -16.17 -3.61 24.89
CA MET A 243 -16.44 -5.04 24.79
C MET A 243 -16.43 -5.78 26.12
N LYS A 244 -15.65 -5.33 27.11
CA LYS A 244 -15.52 -5.88 28.47
C LYS A 244 -15.41 -7.41 28.50
N PRO A 245 -14.36 -7.98 27.85
CA PRO A 245 -14.19 -9.44 27.80
C PRO A 245 -14.03 -10.04 29.18
N ASP A 246 -14.48 -11.29 29.36
CA ASP A 246 -14.33 -12.03 30.63
C ASP A 246 -12.86 -12.50 30.81
N ALA A 247 -12.15 -12.82 29.72
CA ALA A 247 -10.74 -13.21 29.71
C ALA A 247 -9.93 -12.47 28.64
N ILE A 248 -8.69 -12.13 28.96
CA ILE A 248 -7.73 -11.46 28.06
C ILE A 248 -6.44 -12.28 27.99
N TYR A 249 -6.03 -12.63 26.77
CA TYR A 249 -4.76 -13.31 26.49
C TYR A 249 -3.77 -12.30 25.94
N LEU A 250 -2.77 -11.92 26.73
CA LEU A 250 -1.70 -11.02 26.33
C LEU A 250 -0.53 -11.83 25.77
N LEU A 251 -0.27 -11.69 24.47
CA LEU A 251 0.83 -12.32 23.76
C LEU A 251 2.04 -11.39 23.75
N ASP A 252 3.12 -11.79 24.44
CA ASP A 252 4.32 -10.97 24.65
C ASP A 252 5.58 -11.85 24.61
N ILE A 253 6.00 -12.21 23.39
CA ILE A 253 7.17 -13.09 23.15
C ILE A 253 8.45 -12.57 23.84
N SER A 254 8.66 -11.25 23.87
CA SER A 254 9.88 -10.63 24.38
C SER A 254 9.79 -10.23 25.87
N GLY A 255 8.63 -10.40 26.51
CA GLY A 255 8.44 -10.06 27.92
C GLY A 255 8.53 -8.55 28.24
N VAL A 256 8.42 -7.67 27.22
CA VAL A 256 8.70 -6.23 27.35
C VAL A 256 7.54 -5.37 27.81
N ALA A 257 6.35 -5.95 28.02
CA ALA A 257 5.14 -5.21 28.33
C ALA A 257 4.56 -5.49 29.75
N PRO A 258 5.36 -5.45 30.84
CA PRO A 258 4.85 -5.69 32.19
C PRO A 258 3.84 -4.61 32.62
N ALA A 259 4.04 -3.35 32.22
CA ALA A 259 3.13 -2.25 32.54
C ALA A 259 1.76 -2.42 31.86
N VAL A 260 1.71 -2.92 30.62
CA VAL A 260 0.46 -3.25 29.94
C VAL A 260 -0.26 -4.40 30.67
N PHE A 261 0.47 -5.41 31.09
CA PHE A 261 -0.10 -6.53 31.84
C PHE A 261 -0.73 -6.06 33.19
N ASP A 262 -0.04 -5.17 33.90
CA ASP A 262 -0.57 -4.58 35.15
C ASP A 262 -1.78 -3.69 34.87
N GLU A 263 -1.77 -2.90 33.79
CA GLU A 263 -2.92 -2.10 33.36
C GLU A 263 -4.15 -2.98 33.10
N LEU A 264 -3.99 -4.10 32.38
CA LEU A 264 -5.06 -5.04 32.07
C LEU A 264 -5.66 -5.67 33.33
N LYS A 265 -4.85 -6.06 34.32
CA LYS A 265 -5.32 -6.61 35.59
C LYS A 265 -6.12 -5.62 36.43
N ASN A 266 -5.85 -4.33 36.26
CA ASN A 266 -6.53 -3.27 37.00
C ASN A 266 -7.77 -2.70 36.26
N LEU A 267 -8.24 -3.36 35.20
CA LEU A 267 -9.45 -2.96 34.50
C LEU A 267 -10.68 -3.07 35.45
N PRO A 268 -11.65 -2.12 35.36
CA PRO A 268 -12.75 -2.05 36.35
C PRO A 268 -13.63 -3.30 36.47
N TRP A 269 -13.73 -4.12 35.39
CA TRP A 269 -14.53 -5.36 35.39
C TRP A 269 -13.70 -6.60 35.72
N GLN A 270 -12.42 -6.47 36.07
CA GLN A 270 -11.51 -7.50 36.55
C GLN A 270 -11.50 -8.76 35.67
N PRO A 271 -11.11 -8.69 34.40
CA PRO A 271 -11.03 -9.85 33.53
C PRO A 271 -9.96 -10.84 34.03
N ASP A 272 -10.09 -12.12 33.66
CA ASP A 272 -9.00 -13.08 33.81
C ASP A 272 -7.89 -12.75 32.79
N VAL A 273 -6.75 -12.22 33.23
CA VAL A 273 -5.65 -11.82 32.35
C VAL A 273 -4.54 -12.87 32.39
N GLN A 274 -4.28 -13.48 31.24
CA GLN A 274 -3.26 -14.49 31.04
C GLN A 274 -2.17 -13.97 30.13
N LYS A 275 -0.93 -13.91 30.60
CA LYS A 275 0.24 -13.54 29.80
C LYS A 275 0.88 -14.80 29.22
N ILE A 276 1.15 -14.82 27.92
CA ILE A 276 1.84 -15.87 27.20
C ILE A 276 3.10 -15.27 26.56
N GLY A 277 4.24 -15.80 26.92
CA GLY A 277 5.56 -15.34 26.47
C GLY A 277 6.32 -14.56 27.56
N GLU A 278 7.66 -14.69 27.53
CA GLU A 278 8.58 -14.09 28.51
C GLU A 278 10.03 -14.25 28.03
N ASP A 279 10.48 -13.38 27.11
CA ASP A 279 11.82 -13.46 26.50
C ASP A 279 12.08 -14.83 25.84
N ASP A 280 11.15 -15.23 24.99
CA ASP A 280 11.15 -16.52 24.31
C ASP A 280 11.77 -16.42 22.91
N THR A 281 12.34 -17.52 22.43
CA THR A 281 12.54 -17.75 21.00
C THR A 281 11.18 -17.94 20.31
N ARG A 282 11.13 -17.81 18.97
CA ARG A 282 9.90 -18.04 18.19
C ARG A 282 9.36 -19.45 18.40
N THR A 283 10.28 -20.43 18.41
CA THR A 283 9.96 -21.84 18.64
C THR A 283 9.32 -22.05 20.02
N GLU A 284 9.90 -21.49 21.07
CA GLU A 284 9.39 -21.60 22.44
C GLU A 284 8.05 -20.90 22.59
N PHE A 285 7.91 -19.69 22.03
CA PHE A 285 6.68 -18.92 22.05
C PHE A 285 5.54 -19.66 21.33
N SER A 286 5.80 -20.18 20.13
CA SER A 286 4.82 -20.98 19.38
C SER A 286 4.34 -22.19 20.18
N LYS A 287 5.26 -22.90 20.84
CA LYS A 287 4.93 -24.01 21.74
C LYS A 287 4.12 -23.58 22.96
N LYS A 288 4.38 -22.42 23.55
CA LYS A 288 3.60 -21.87 24.66
C LYS A 288 2.16 -21.54 24.24
N VAL A 289 1.99 -20.90 23.08
CA VAL A 289 0.66 -20.61 22.53
C VAL A 289 -0.07 -21.91 22.16
N PHE A 290 0.62 -22.85 21.52
CA PHE A 290 0.08 -24.19 21.22
C PHE A 290 -0.39 -24.90 22.50
N LYS A 291 0.44 -24.92 23.54
CA LYS A 291 0.11 -25.52 24.81
C LYS A 291 -1.10 -24.86 25.48
N CYS A 292 -1.21 -23.55 25.41
CA CYS A 292 -2.37 -22.79 25.91
C CYS A 292 -3.69 -23.32 25.33
N GLY A 293 -3.73 -23.54 24.02
CA GLY A 293 -4.90 -24.11 23.36
C GLY A 293 -5.08 -25.60 23.60
N LEU A 294 -4.00 -26.38 23.70
CA LEU A 294 -4.03 -27.81 24.02
C LEU A 294 -4.63 -28.06 25.40
N ASP A 295 -4.18 -27.34 26.42
CA ASP A 295 -4.67 -27.44 27.80
C ASP A 295 -6.17 -27.11 27.91
N ARG A 296 -6.74 -26.41 26.94
CA ARG A 296 -8.16 -26.05 26.83
C ARG A 296 -8.94 -26.91 25.85
N SER A 297 -8.28 -27.87 25.20
CA SER A 297 -8.89 -28.73 24.17
C SER A 297 -9.48 -27.92 23.00
N LEU A 298 -8.81 -26.82 22.60
CA LEU A 298 -9.27 -25.96 21.54
C LEU A 298 -8.89 -26.48 20.15
N TRP A 299 -7.80 -27.22 20.02
CA TRP A 299 -7.24 -27.62 18.73
C TRP A 299 -7.99 -28.80 18.10
N GLY A 300 -8.30 -28.67 16.82
CA GLY A 300 -8.75 -29.76 15.97
C GLY A 300 -7.60 -30.70 15.55
N SER A 301 -7.73 -31.30 14.36
CA SER A 301 -6.73 -32.22 13.81
C SER A 301 -5.88 -31.61 12.71
N SER A 302 -5.71 -30.30 12.71
CA SER A 302 -4.89 -29.57 11.74
C SER A 302 -4.00 -28.57 12.44
N LEU A 303 -2.85 -28.25 11.84
CA LEU A 303 -1.97 -27.19 12.27
C LEU A 303 -1.37 -26.45 11.07
N ALA A 304 -0.95 -25.22 11.27
CA ALA A 304 -0.24 -24.40 10.29
C ALA A 304 1.23 -24.27 10.69
N TYR A 305 2.10 -24.45 9.72
CA TYR A 305 3.52 -24.16 9.79
C TYR A 305 3.82 -23.02 8.84
N ILE A 306 4.49 -22.00 9.32
CA ILE A 306 4.87 -20.85 8.51
C ILE A 306 6.39 -20.81 8.45
N ASP A 307 6.93 -21.13 7.28
CA ASP A 307 8.36 -20.99 7.00
C ASP A 307 8.72 -19.54 6.74
N PHE A 308 9.86 -19.12 7.25
CA PHE A 308 10.17 -17.73 7.47
C PHE A 308 11.23 -17.18 6.53
N SER A 309 10.82 -16.73 5.36
CA SER A 309 11.62 -15.72 4.65
C SER A 309 11.05 -14.31 4.86
N ASP A 310 9.73 -14.17 4.99
CA ASP A 310 9.06 -12.88 5.17
C ASP A 310 7.72 -13.00 5.93
N ASN A 311 7.38 -11.97 6.71
CA ASN A 311 6.17 -11.92 7.52
C ASN A 311 4.89 -11.69 6.72
N ALA A 312 4.99 -11.22 5.48
CA ALA A 312 3.83 -10.90 4.64
C ALA A 312 3.00 -12.14 4.33
N GLU A 313 3.64 -13.26 4.05
CA GLU A 313 3.00 -14.55 3.79
C GLU A 313 2.17 -15.04 4.97
N ALA A 314 2.68 -14.80 6.17
CA ALA A 314 1.96 -15.13 7.39
C ALA A 314 0.67 -14.31 7.55
N PHE A 315 0.67 -13.05 7.13
CA PHE A 315 -0.54 -12.23 7.15
C PHE A 315 -1.53 -12.62 6.06
N ALA A 316 -1.06 -13.05 4.89
CA ALA A 316 -1.92 -13.62 3.86
C ALA A 316 -2.62 -14.92 4.34
N ALA A 317 -1.93 -15.74 5.14
CA ALA A 317 -2.45 -16.97 5.73
C ALA A 317 -3.32 -16.75 6.99
N ALA A 318 -3.19 -15.59 7.65
CA ALA A 318 -3.84 -15.31 8.93
C ALA A 318 -5.37 -15.49 8.91
N PRO A 319 -6.12 -15.05 7.88
CA PRO A 319 -7.56 -15.28 7.79
C PRO A 319 -7.93 -16.76 7.82
N PHE A 320 -7.17 -17.60 7.11
CA PHE A 320 -7.36 -19.05 7.11
C PHE A 320 -7.09 -19.66 8.49
N CYS A 321 -5.96 -19.34 9.10
CA CYS A 321 -5.58 -19.84 10.41
C CYS A 321 -6.61 -19.47 11.49
N TYR A 322 -7.13 -18.24 11.43
CA TYR A 322 -8.18 -17.78 12.33
C TYR A 322 -9.51 -18.52 12.06
N LYS A 323 -9.96 -18.60 10.80
CA LYS A 323 -11.24 -19.21 10.41
C LYS A 323 -11.36 -20.65 10.90
N HIS A 324 -10.27 -21.40 10.75
CA HIS A 324 -10.22 -22.82 11.11
C HIS A 324 -9.78 -23.05 12.56
N GLY A 325 -9.39 -22.01 13.30
CA GLY A 325 -8.93 -22.11 14.67
C GLY A 325 -7.76 -23.08 14.83
N ILE A 326 -6.81 -23.07 13.90
CA ILE A 326 -5.66 -24.00 13.88
C ILE A 326 -4.42 -23.35 14.50
N PRO A 327 -3.63 -24.10 15.30
CA PRO A 327 -2.41 -23.56 15.87
C PRO A 327 -1.40 -23.19 14.77
N VAL A 328 -0.74 -22.05 14.96
CA VAL A 328 0.31 -21.55 14.06
C VAL A 328 1.66 -21.79 14.71
N LEU A 329 2.53 -22.50 14.00
CA LEU A 329 3.89 -22.83 14.43
C LEU A 329 4.89 -22.06 13.59
N MET A 330 5.81 -21.34 14.24
CA MET A 330 6.87 -20.55 13.61
C MET A 330 8.21 -20.90 14.27
N PRO A 331 9.15 -21.57 13.57
CA PRO A 331 10.47 -21.85 14.11
C PRO A 331 11.38 -20.62 14.08
N GLU A 332 12.52 -20.69 14.76
CA GLU A 332 13.62 -19.78 14.52
C GLU A 332 14.20 -20.00 13.12
N VAL A 333 14.65 -18.90 12.48
CA VAL A 333 15.24 -18.93 11.12
C VAL A 333 16.43 -19.90 10.99
N SER A 334 17.12 -20.16 12.09
CA SER A 334 18.30 -21.06 12.14
C SER A 334 17.97 -22.50 12.52
N GLU A 335 16.72 -22.79 12.80
CA GLU A 335 16.27 -24.12 13.29
C GLU A 335 15.48 -24.85 12.21
N ASP A 336 15.73 -26.15 12.08
CA ASP A 336 14.84 -27.05 11.40
C ASP A 336 13.56 -27.21 12.25
N GLY A 337 12.47 -26.61 11.80
CA GLY A 337 11.18 -26.63 12.49
C GLY A 337 10.51 -28.00 12.53
N SER A 338 11.04 -29.00 11.84
CA SER A 338 10.42 -30.34 11.68
C SER A 338 10.13 -31.02 13.01
N GLY A 339 11.05 -30.96 13.96
CA GLY A 339 10.87 -31.55 15.29
C GLY A 339 9.73 -30.92 16.09
N MET A 340 9.54 -29.59 15.99
CA MET A 340 8.42 -28.89 16.64
C MET A 340 7.09 -29.29 16.01
N VAL A 341 7.03 -29.34 14.68
CA VAL A 341 5.84 -29.76 13.94
C VAL A 341 5.45 -31.18 14.29
N GLU A 342 6.42 -32.11 14.32
CA GLU A 342 6.19 -33.52 14.70
C GLU A 342 5.63 -33.65 16.11
N GLU A 343 6.22 -32.94 17.09
CA GLU A 343 5.76 -32.96 18.49
C GLU A 343 4.31 -32.45 18.60
N CYS A 344 4.02 -31.29 18.00
CA CYS A 344 2.70 -30.67 18.06
C CYS A 344 1.66 -31.49 17.28
N ALA A 345 2.02 -31.99 16.08
CA ALA A 345 1.13 -32.84 15.30
C ALA A 345 0.72 -34.13 16.02
N LYS A 346 1.67 -34.78 16.68
CA LYS A 346 1.38 -35.96 17.52
C LYS A 346 0.46 -35.62 18.70
N ALA A 347 0.66 -34.48 19.35
CA ALA A 347 -0.14 -34.08 20.51
C ALA A 347 -1.64 -33.90 20.20
N ILE A 348 -1.98 -33.46 18.97
CA ILE A 348 -3.38 -33.26 18.51
C ILE A 348 -3.88 -34.36 17.57
N ASN A 349 -3.09 -35.40 17.30
CA ASN A 349 -3.36 -36.41 16.27
C ASN A 349 -3.68 -35.74 14.91
N ALA A 350 -2.81 -34.83 14.47
CA ALA A 350 -3.01 -34.07 13.26
C ALA A 350 -3.19 -34.97 12.04
N ARG A 351 -4.16 -34.59 11.20
CA ARG A 351 -4.41 -35.21 9.87
C ARG A 351 -3.89 -34.35 8.75
N THR A 352 -3.75 -33.03 8.99
CA THR A 352 -3.27 -32.08 8.00
C THR A 352 -2.30 -31.09 8.64
N VAL A 353 -1.19 -30.87 7.97
CA VAL A 353 -0.26 -29.80 8.21
C VAL A 353 -0.29 -28.86 7.00
N TYR A 354 -0.67 -27.62 7.22
CA TYR A 354 -0.61 -26.57 6.20
C TYR A 354 0.73 -25.86 6.31
N GLU A 355 1.53 -25.91 5.27
CA GLU A 355 2.79 -25.20 5.16
C GLU A 355 2.62 -23.99 4.27
N PHE A 356 2.75 -22.80 4.85
CA PHE A 356 2.65 -21.54 4.12
C PHE A 356 4.03 -20.91 3.98
N GLY A 357 4.41 -20.53 2.74
CA GLY A 357 5.66 -19.83 2.49
C GLY A 357 6.25 -20.03 1.10
N ASP A 358 7.48 -19.52 0.92
CA ASP A 358 8.24 -19.60 -0.32
C ASP A 358 8.66 -21.06 -0.60
N ASN A 359 8.08 -21.65 -1.61
CA ASN A 359 8.21 -23.07 -1.98
C ASN A 359 9.58 -23.47 -2.52
N GLY A 360 10.63 -23.16 -1.80
CA GLY A 360 11.94 -23.73 -2.11
C GLY A 360 12.27 -25.00 -1.34
N VAL A 361 11.62 -25.23 -0.20
CA VAL A 361 12.00 -26.28 0.73
C VAL A 361 10.73 -26.90 1.31
N ASN A 362 10.55 -28.19 1.13
CA ASN A 362 9.69 -28.98 2.01
C ASN A 362 10.36 -28.98 3.40
N ALA A 363 10.12 -27.95 4.19
CA ALA A 363 10.76 -27.80 5.50
C ALA A 363 10.27 -28.88 6.49
N VAL A 364 9.09 -29.43 6.23
CA VAL A 364 8.58 -30.55 7.01
C VAL A 364 8.89 -31.85 6.28
N GLU A 365 9.99 -32.51 6.62
CA GLU A 365 10.25 -33.85 6.14
C GLU A 365 9.14 -34.80 6.62
N THR A 366 8.48 -35.44 5.64
CA THR A 366 7.35 -36.37 5.88
C THR A 366 7.72 -37.63 6.67
N THR A 367 9.01 -37.88 6.89
CA THR A 367 9.53 -39.14 7.40
C THR A 367 9.13 -39.49 8.82
N ASN A 368 8.68 -38.50 9.61
CA ASN A 368 8.37 -38.71 11.03
C ASN A 368 6.91 -38.41 11.41
N LEU A 369 6.08 -37.97 10.45
CA LEU A 369 4.63 -37.82 10.66
C LEU A 369 3.94 -39.18 10.43
N ASN A 370 2.78 -39.38 11.08
CA ASN A 370 1.99 -40.60 10.88
C ASN A 370 1.62 -40.78 9.40
N ASP A 371 1.60 -41.99 8.88
CA ASP A 371 1.23 -42.34 7.49
C ASP A 371 -0.12 -41.74 7.03
N SER A 372 -0.95 -41.27 7.96
CA SER A 372 -2.26 -40.66 7.71
C SER A 372 -2.25 -39.13 7.75
N CYS A 373 -1.11 -38.48 7.98
CA CYS A 373 -0.98 -37.03 7.99
C CYS A 373 -0.61 -36.52 6.61
N HIS A 374 -1.41 -35.60 6.09
CA HIS A 374 -1.16 -34.93 4.81
C HIS A 374 -0.49 -33.58 5.04
N ILE A 375 0.55 -33.27 4.24
CA ILE A 375 1.14 -31.94 4.18
C ILE A 375 0.60 -31.24 2.94
N THR A 376 0.11 -30.04 3.12
CA THR A 376 -0.38 -29.17 2.04
C THR A 376 0.51 -27.92 2.02
N CYS A 377 1.37 -27.82 1.02
CA CYS A 377 2.26 -26.68 0.81
C CYS A 377 1.53 -25.62 -0.03
N ILE A 378 1.51 -24.39 0.45
CA ILE A 378 0.79 -23.26 -0.16
C ILE A 378 1.72 -22.06 -0.22
N GLY A 379 1.99 -21.60 -1.42
CA GLY A 379 2.88 -20.49 -1.70
C GLY A 379 3.58 -20.65 -3.04
N SER A 380 4.58 -19.83 -3.31
CA SER A 380 5.36 -19.82 -4.57
C SER A 380 6.76 -19.27 -4.29
N SER A 381 7.64 -19.32 -5.28
CA SER A 381 8.93 -18.65 -5.18
C SER A 381 8.76 -17.14 -5.28
N GLY A 382 9.32 -16.41 -4.31
CA GLY A 382 9.25 -14.95 -4.26
C GLY A 382 8.05 -14.43 -3.46
N ARG A 383 8.33 -13.41 -2.65
CA ARG A 383 7.42 -12.82 -1.66
C ARG A 383 6.03 -12.47 -2.18
N ALA A 384 5.97 -11.67 -3.26
CA ALA A 384 4.70 -11.18 -3.81
C ALA A 384 3.87 -12.30 -4.43
N ASP A 385 4.53 -13.24 -5.12
CA ASP A 385 3.89 -14.38 -5.74
C ASP A 385 3.38 -15.37 -4.69
N SER A 386 4.15 -15.60 -3.63
CA SER A 386 3.76 -16.46 -2.51
C SER A 386 2.55 -15.88 -1.78
N CYS A 387 2.57 -14.58 -1.43
CA CYS A 387 1.40 -13.92 -0.83
C CYS A 387 0.15 -14.03 -1.70
N PHE A 388 0.28 -13.85 -3.02
CA PHE A 388 -0.83 -13.98 -3.94
C PHE A 388 -1.42 -15.40 -3.96
N GLU A 389 -0.56 -16.42 -4.08
CA GLU A 389 -1.01 -17.83 -4.09
C GLU A 389 -1.66 -18.24 -2.77
N ILE A 390 -1.13 -17.79 -1.64
CA ILE A 390 -1.75 -18.01 -0.33
C ILE A 390 -3.14 -17.35 -0.27
N SER A 391 -3.26 -16.10 -0.69
CA SER A 391 -4.53 -15.38 -0.67
C SER A 391 -5.56 -16.02 -1.62
N ARG A 392 -5.12 -16.50 -2.78
CA ARG A 392 -5.96 -17.24 -3.72
C ARG A 392 -6.46 -18.55 -3.11
N TYR A 393 -5.58 -19.31 -2.44
CA TYR A 393 -5.96 -20.51 -1.71
C TYR A 393 -7.02 -20.22 -0.64
N VAL A 394 -6.82 -19.16 0.13
CA VAL A 394 -7.79 -18.72 1.16
C VAL A 394 -9.13 -18.34 0.53
N TYR A 395 -9.12 -17.68 -0.64
CA TYR A 395 -10.35 -17.37 -1.37
C TYR A 395 -11.10 -18.64 -1.78
N GLU A 396 -10.41 -19.62 -2.36
CA GLU A 396 -11.00 -20.89 -2.78
C GLU A 396 -11.55 -21.69 -1.58
N ASP A 397 -10.87 -21.68 -0.44
CA ASP A 397 -11.33 -22.30 0.80
C ASP A 397 -12.61 -21.63 1.34
N PHE A 398 -12.63 -20.30 1.36
CA PHE A 398 -13.79 -19.54 1.86
C PHE A 398 -15.01 -19.63 0.92
N ASP A 399 -14.79 -19.69 -0.37
CA ASP A 399 -15.88 -19.87 -1.36
C ASP A 399 -16.63 -21.19 -1.14
N GLN A 400 -15.95 -22.25 -0.71
CA GLN A 400 -16.56 -23.53 -0.32
C GLN A 400 -17.49 -23.40 0.89
N LEU A 401 -17.24 -22.41 1.77
CA LEU A 401 -18.07 -22.16 2.97
C LEU A 401 -19.26 -21.22 2.69
N GLY A 402 -19.32 -20.68 1.48
CA GLY A 402 -20.32 -19.73 1.00
C GLY A 402 -19.68 -18.37 0.66
N PRO A 403 -19.96 -17.83 -0.54
CA PRO A 403 -19.33 -16.61 -1.00
C PRO A 403 -19.66 -15.45 -0.08
N SER A 404 -18.62 -14.73 0.40
CA SER A 404 -18.79 -13.51 1.19
C SER A 404 -19.12 -12.30 0.33
N GLY A 405 -18.79 -12.36 -0.97
CA GLY A 405 -18.83 -11.21 -1.86
C GLY A 405 -17.72 -10.19 -1.63
N PHE A 406 -16.83 -10.38 -0.64
CA PHE A 406 -15.77 -9.43 -0.30
C PHE A 406 -14.37 -10.00 -0.55
N VAL A 407 -13.47 -9.10 -0.96
CA VAL A 407 -12.02 -9.35 -1.02
C VAL A 407 -11.30 -8.18 -0.36
N CYS A 408 -10.35 -8.48 0.49
CA CYS A 408 -9.56 -7.46 1.16
C CYS A 408 -8.21 -7.27 0.46
N PHE A 409 -7.78 -6.01 0.31
CA PHE A 409 -6.48 -5.64 -0.22
C PHE A 409 -5.73 -4.72 0.75
N THR A 410 -4.42 -4.85 0.76
CA THR A 410 -3.50 -3.90 1.40
C THR A 410 -2.20 -3.83 0.60
N SER A 411 -1.37 -2.79 0.82
CA SER A 411 -0.07 -2.67 0.16
C SER A 411 0.94 -3.64 0.77
N LEU A 412 1.67 -4.38 -0.07
CA LEU A 412 2.80 -5.21 0.35
C LEU A 412 4.02 -4.38 0.77
N ASN A 413 4.16 -3.14 0.23
CA ASN A 413 5.31 -2.28 0.46
C ASN A 413 5.14 -1.29 1.61
N ASN A 414 3.90 -0.88 1.88
CA ASN A 414 3.58 0.20 2.81
C ASN A 414 2.67 -0.24 3.96
N PHE A 415 2.60 -1.55 4.23
CA PHE A 415 1.79 -2.02 5.35
C PHE A 415 2.40 -1.63 6.70
N GLN A 416 1.50 -1.36 7.64
CA GLN A 416 1.84 -1.04 9.02
C GLN A 416 1.42 -2.22 9.92
N TRP A 417 2.33 -2.66 10.78
CA TRP A 417 2.14 -3.86 11.59
C TRP A 417 0.88 -3.87 12.46
N PRO A 418 0.52 -2.77 13.19
CA PRO A 418 -0.60 -2.81 14.11
C PRO A 418 -1.96 -3.07 13.44
N GLU A 419 -2.18 -2.58 12.22
CA GLU A 419 -3.43 -2.84 11.50
C GLU A 419 -3.49 -4.25 10.95
N LEU A 420 -2.37 -4.75 10.38
CA LEU A 420 -2.29 -6.12 9.86
C LEU A 420 -2.46 -7.18 10.95
N GLN A 421 -2.07 -6.90 12.18
CA GLN A 421 -2.28 -7.81 13.30
C GLN A 421 -3.77 -8.16 13.49
N THR A 422 -4.66 -7.21 13.19
CA THR A 422 -6.12 -7.40 13.31
C THR A 422 -6.75 -7.97 12.04
N CYS A 423 -6.10 -7.87 10.87
CA CYS A 423 -6.67 -8.29 9.59
C CYS A 423 -7.05 -9.77 9.55
N GLY A 424 -6.29 -10.65 10.19
CA GLY A 424 -6.61 -12.08 10.23
C GLY A 424 -8.00 -12.33 10.80
N SER A 425 -8.31 -11.76 11.96
CA SER A 425 -9.64 -11.89 12.59
C SER A 425 -10.73 -11.19 11.78
N TYR A 426 -10.50 -9.96 11.33
CA TYR A 426 -11.47 -9.21 10.53
C TYR A 426 -11.84 -9.93 9.24
N CYS A 427 -10.85 -10.26 8.41
CA CYS A 427 -11.05 -10.92 7.12
C CYS A 427 -11.75 -12.27 7.28
N SER A 428 -11.38 -13.03 8.30
CA SER A 428 -12.01 -14.30 8.63
C SER A 428 -13.50 -14.14 8.99
N MET A 429 -13.84 -13.14 9.81
CA MET A 429 -15.22 -12.89 10.25
C MET A 429 -16.14 -12.53 9.08
N ILE A 430 -15.63 -11.82 8.10
CA ILE A 430 -16.38 -11.49 6.87
C ILE A 430 -16.16 -12.52 5.75
N SER A 431 -15.47 -13.63 6.01
CA SER A 431 -15.10 -14.66 5.02
C SER A 431 -14.43 -14.10 3.76
N ALA A 432 -13.53 -13.15 3.91
CA ALA A 432 -12.77 -12.53 2.83
C ALA A 432 -11.29 -12.90 2.89
N PRO A 433 -10.63 -13.22 1.76
CA PRO A 433 -9.18 -13.33 1.72
C PRO A 433 -8.52 -11.96 1.88
N LEU A 434 -7.25 -11.95 2.28
CA LEU A 434 -6.43 -10.74 2.34
C LEU A 434 -5.32 -10.83 1.29
N PHE A 435 -5.42 -10.02 0.23
CA PHE A 435 -4.37 -9.86 -0.77
C PHE A 435 -3.41 -8.73 -0.36
N LEU A 436 -2.11 -9.05 -0.34
CA LEU A 436 -1.04 -8.08 -0.19
C LEU A 436 -0.50 -7.76 -1.58
N MET A 437 -0.88 -6.61 -2.14
CA MET A 437 -0.50 -6.20 -3.48
C MET A 437 0.84 -5.47 -3.48
N ASP A 438 1.76 -5.90 -4.33
CA ASP A 438 3.01 -5.19 -4.60
C ASP A 438 2.76 -4.10 -5.66
N ASP A 439 2.52 -2.89 -5.18
CA ASP A 439 2.26 -1.68 -5.98
C ASP A 439 3.49 -1.19 -6.78
N ARG A 440 4.62 -1.89 -6.70
CA ARG A 440 5.84 -1.65 -7.50
C ARG A 440 6.10 -2.72 -8.55
N SER A 441 5.33 -3.80 -8.53
CA SER A 441 5.47 -4.95 -9.44
C SER A 441 4.28 -5.05 -10.38
N LEU A 442 4.49 -4.74 -11.66
CA LEU A 442 3.47 -4.91 -12.71
C LEU A 442 3.04 -6.37 -12.85
N ASP A 443 3.92 -7.32 -12.56
CA ASP A 443 3.59 -8.75 -12.63
C ASP A 443 2.61 -9.14 -11.51
N ASN A 444 2.84 -8.69 -10.28
CA ASN A 444 1.93 -8.94 -9.16
C ASN A 444 0.60 -8.19 -9.34
N GLU A 445 0.66 -6.93 -9.72
CA GLU A 445 -0.52 -6.11 -9.97
C GLU A 445 -1.40 -6.71 -11.07
N SER A 446 -0.83 -7.11 -12.21
CA SER A 446 -1.57 -7.74 -13.29
C SER A 446 -2.26 -9.04 -12.86
N ARG A 447 -1.63 -9.83 -11.97
CA ARG A 447 -2.25 -11.04 -11.39
C ARG A 447 -3.44 -10.69 -10.50
N CYS A 448 -3.30 -9.69 -9.63
CA CYS A 448 -4.41 -9.22 -8.78
C CYS A 448 -5.59 -8.74 -9.62
N LEU A 449 -5.34 -7.93 -10.65
CA LEU A 449 -6.37 -7.43 -11.55
C LEU A 449 -7.02 -8.55 -12.37
N SER A 450 -6.22 -9.51 -12.88
CA SER A 450 -6.75 -10.67 -13.59
C SER A 450 -7.63 -11.53 -12.69
N PHE A 451 -7.17 -11.80 -11.46
CA PHE A 451 -7.97 -12.54 -10.47
C PHE A 451 -9.32 -11.87 -10.21
N LEU A 452 -9.36 -10.56 -10.01
CA LEU A 452 -10.59 -9.82 -9.81
C LEU A 452 -11.53 -9.92 -11.02
N ASN A 453 -10.99 -9.71 -12.23
CA ASN A 453 -11.76 -9.79 -13.45
C ASN A 453 -12.34 -11.20 -13.70
N ASP A 454 -11.56 -12.25 -13.40
CA ASP A 454 -11.99 -13.64 -13.58
C ASP A 454 -13.06 -14.06 -12.56
N ASN A 455 -13.13 -13.38 -11.40
CA ASN A 455 -14.08 -13.68 -10.32
C ASN A 455 -15.11 -12.56 -10.09
N LYS A 456 -15.24 -11.59 -11.00
CA LYS A 456 -16.08 -10.39 -10.81
C LYS A 456 -17.56 -10.66 -10.57
N ASP A 457 -18.08 -11.79 -11.06
CA ASP A 457 -19.46 -12.20 -10.85
C ASP A 457 -19.73 -12.68 -9.40
N ASN A 458 -18.67 -13.08 -8.68
CA ASN A 458 -18.73 -13.57 -7.32
C ASN A 458 -18.29 -12.52 -6.29
N ILE A 459 -17.63 -11.43 -6.73
CA ILE A 459 -17.09 -10.38 -5.86
C ILE A 459 -17.99 -9.14 -5.95
N GLU A 460 -18.66 -8.81 -4.86
CA GLU A 460 -19.53 -7.63 -4.77
C GLU A 460 -18.73 -6.36 -4.50
N SER A 461 -17.69 -6.45 -3.66
CA SER A 461 -16.94 -5.28 -3.23
C SER A 461 -15.51 -5.62 -2.79
N ILE A 462 -14.62 -4.65 -3.00
CA ILE A 462 -13.24 -4.65 -2.55
C ILE A 462 -13.13 -3.78 -1.30
N LEU A 463 -12.48 -4.32 -0.26
CA LEU A 463 -12.17 -3.61 0.96
C LEU A 463 -10.67 -3.35 1.02
N ILE A 464 -10.27 -2.10 0.99
CA ILE A 464 -8.85 -1.71 1.10
C ILE A 464 -8.58 -1.37 2.56
N ILE A 465 -7.70 -2.15 3.19
CA ILE A 465 -7.30 -1.97 4.58
C ILE A 465 -5.99 -1.18 4.61
N GLY A 466 -5.99 -0.08 5.32
CA GLY A 466 -4.84 0.78 5.50
C GLY A 466 -5.21 2.25 5.63
N ASP A 467 -4.23 3.04 6.11
CA ASP A 467 -4.34 4.49 6.16
C ASP A 467 -4.01 5.12 4.78
N LYS A 468 -3.85 6.43 4.75
CA LYS A 468 -3.49 7.20 3.55
C LYS A 468 -2.12 6.83 2.92
N ASN A 469 -1.30 6.02 3.60
CA ASN A 469 0.00 5.56 3.12
C ASN A 469 -0.07 4.12 2.56
N GLY A 470 -1.25 3.51 2.55
CA GLY A 470 -1.51 2.19 1.95
C GLY A 470 -1.52 2.25 0.41
N LEU A 471 -2.44 1.53 -0.21
CA LEU A 471 -2.65 1.60 -1.66
C LEU A 471 -3.10 3.00 -2.07
N ASP A 472 -2.46 3.58 -3.06
CA ASP A 472 -2.75 4.93 -3.52
C ASP A 472 -4.09 5.04 -4.26
N THR A 473 -4.49 6.25 -4.60
CA THR A 473 -5.78 6.49 -5.27
C THR A 473 -5.84 5.80 -6.64
N LEU A 474 -4.71 5.68 -7.32
CA LEU A 474 -4.64 5.04 -8.62
C LEU A 474 -4.82 3.52 -8.49
N ASP A 475 -4.15 2.88 -7.54
CA ASP A 475 -4.32 1.45 -7.24
C ASP A 475 -5.77 1.14 -6.86
N GLN A 476 -6.39 2.01 -6.06
CA GLN A 476 -7.81 1.89 -5.70
C GLN A 476 -8.73 1.96 -6.92
N GLN A 477 -8.47 2.89 -7.85
CA GLN A 477 -9.24 3.01 -9.09
C GLN A 477 -9.04 1.80 -10.01
N LEU A 478 -7.80 1.29 -10.11
CA LEU A 478 -7.49 0.10 -10.88
C LEU A 478 -8.24 -1.13 -10.35
N LEU A 479 -8.18 -1.37 -9.03
CA LEU A 479 -8.89 -2.46 -8.40
C LEU A 479 -10.41 -2.34 -8.61
N ALA A 480 -10.98 -1.15 -8.44
CA ALA A 480 -12.41 -0.90 -8.68
C ALA A 480 -12.81 -1.17 -10.14
N SER A 481 -11.97 -0.76 -11.11
CA SER A 481 -12.22 -0.96 -12.53
C SER A 481 -12.19 -2.43 -12.96
N ALA A 482 -11.46 -3.28 -12.25
CA ALA A 482 -11.40 -4.70 -12.54
C ALA A 482 -12.71 -5.45 -12.23
N LEU A 483 -13.60 -4.85 -11.39
CA LEU A 483 -14.94 -5.37 -11.09
C LEU A 483 -16.06 -4.73 -11.94
N ALA A 484 -15.75 -3.73 -12.72
CA ALA A 484 -16.72 -3.08 -13.61
C ALA A 484 -16.88 -3.89 -14.90
#